data_8e06af6958650d90dfa36a5377f83907
#
_entry.id   8e06af6958650d90dfa36a5377f83907
#
_cell.length_a   1.000
_cell.length_b   1.000
_cell.length_c   1.000
_cell.angle_alpha   90.00
_cell.angle_beta   90.00
_cell.angle_gamma   90.00
#
_symmetry.space_group_name_H-M   'P 1'
#
loop_
_entity.id
_entity.type
_entity.pdbx_description
1 polymer ?
#
loop_
_entity_poly.entity_id
_entity_poly.type
_entity_poly.pdbx_seq_one_letter_code
_entity_poly.pdbx_strand_id
1 'polypeptide(L)' 'MSTLTYPNIEAERARRGYSKDEFAEKLGVSRKTYYNWVSKGKIPQGKLELMANIFGTTTEYLLAKTI' A
#
# COMPACT_ATOMS: atom_id res chain seq x y z
N MET A 1 -9.66 -11.66 11.28
CA MET A 1 -9.51 -12.01 9.87
C MET A 1 -9.07 -10.82 9.07
N SER A 2 -8.23 -11.07 8.10
CA SER A 2 -7.75 -10.00 7.26
C SER A 2 -8.83 -9.56 6.28
N THR A 3 -8.99 -8.24 6.12
CA THR A 3 -9.91 -7.69 5.13
C THR A 3 -9.14 -6.98 4.03
N LEU A 4 -7.83 -7.23 3.95
CA LEU A 4 -6.99 -6.55 2.98
C LEU A 4 -7.22 -7.09 1.58
N THR A 5 -7.47 -6.18 0.63
CA THR A 5 -7.54 -6.56 -0.78
C THR A 5 -6.14 -6.78 -1.34
N TYR A 6 -5.18 -5.98 -0.89
CA TYR A 6 -3.80 -6.05 -1.39
C TYR A 6 -2.84 -6.25 -0.22
N PRO A 7 -2.71 -7.50 0.27
CA PRO A 7 -1.87 -7.75 1.45
C PRO A 7 -0.38 -7.46 1.22
N ASN A 8 0.09 -7.52 -0.02
CA ASN A 8 1.50 -7.27 -0.29
C ASN A 8 1.91 -5.83 0.01
N ILE A 9 0.99 -4.88 -0.15
CA ILE A 9 1.28 -3.49 0.18
C ILE A 9 1.57 -3.35 1.68
N GLU A 10 0.70 -3.94 2.50
CA GLU A 10 0.91 -3.89 3.95
C GLU A 10 2.15 -4.65 4.38
N ALA A 11 2.43 -5.78 3.72
CA ALA A 11 3.62 -6.55 4.04
C ALA A 11 4.88 -5.75 3.77
N GLU A 12 4.94 -5.04 2.63
CA GLU A 12 6.11 -4.24 2.31
C GLU A 12 6.25 -3.05 3.24
N ARG A 13 5.14 -2.41 3.59
CA ARG A 13 5.18 -1.30 4.54
C ARG A 13 5.79 -1.77 5.86
N ALA A 14 5.28 -2.88 6.38
CA ALA A 14 5.75 -3.40 7.67
C ALA A 14 7.22 -3.82 7.60
N ARG A 15 7.61 -4.46 6.49
CA ARG A 15 8.99 -4.91 6.33
C ARG A 15 9.97 -3.76 6.35
N ARG A 16 9.56 -2.60 5.83
CA ARG A 16 10.43 -1.43 5.79
C ARG A 16 10.34 -0.57 7.04
N GLY A 17 9.51 -0.97 8.00
CA GLY A 17 9.43 -0.29 9.27
C GLY A 17 8.61 0.99 9.27
N TYR A 18 7.84 1.25 8.23
CA TYR A 18 6.95 2.41 8.21
C TYR A 18 5.70 2.13 9.01
N SER A 19 5.30 3.07 9.86
CA SER A 19 3.96 3.02 10.42
C SER A 19 2.94 3.38 9.34
N LYS A 20 1.66 3.10 9.59
CA LYS A 20 0.62 3.50 8.66
C LYS A 20 0.61 5.00 8.45
N ASP A 21 0.79 5.77 9.53
CA ASP A 21 0.82 7.23 9.44
C ASP A 21 2.01 7.71 8.62
N GLU A 22 3.18 7.13 8.87
CA GLU A 22 4.38 7.52 8.13
C GLU A 22 4.25 7.22 6.65
N PHE A 23 3.72 6.07 6.31
CA PHE A 23 3.61 5.71 4.91
C PHE A 23 2.54 6.54 4.20
N ALA A 24 1.42 6.79 4.87
CA ALA A 24 0.39 7.68 4.32
C ALA A 24 0.96 9.06 4.05
N GLU A 25 1.78 9.56 4.95
CA GLU A 25 2.40 10.87 4.77
C GLU A 25 3.31 10.88 3.55
N LYS A 26 4.07 9.82 3.34
CA LYS A 26 4.91 9.70 2.16
C LYS A 26 4.10 9.72 0.87
N LEU A 27 2.89 9.23 0.93
CA LEU A 27 1.99 9.21 -0.22
C LEU A 27 1.19 10.50 -0.36
N GLY A 28 1.28 11.39 0.64
CA GLY A 28 0.55 12.66 0.62
C GLY A 28 -0.93 12.51 0.92
N VAL A 29 -1.32 11.53 1.71
CA VAL A 29 -2.72 11.28 2.04
C VAL A 29 -2.85 11.00 3.54
N SER A 30 -4.10 10.97 4.02
CA SER A 30 -4.36 10.65 5.40
C SER A 30 -4.25 9.13 5.61
N ARG A 31 -4.03 8.74 6.87
CA ARG A 31 -3.98 7.34 7.24
C ARG A 31 -5.27 6.60 6.84
N LYS A 32 -6.40 7.27 7.02
CA LYS A 32 -7.70 6.68 6.68
C LYS A 32 -7.79 6.40 5.18
N THR A 33 -7.34 7.35 4.36
CA THR A 33 -7.35 7.17 2.91
C THR A 33 -6.46 5.99 2.52
N TYR A 34 -5.26 5.92 3.09
CA TYR A 34 -4.36 4.83 2.81
C TYR A 34 -4.99 3.49 3.17
N TYR A 35 -5.56 3.41 4.36
CA TYR A 35 -6.16 2.16 4.82
C TYR A 35 -7.34 1.73 3.93
N ASN A 36 -8.14 2.71 3.50
CA ASN A 36 -9.24 2.42 2.57
C ASN A 36 -8.72 1.83 1.27
N TRP A 37 -7.61 2.35 0.78
CA TRP A 37 -7.02 1.82 -0.46
C TRP A 37 -6.64 0.36 -0.31
N VAL A 38 -5.93 0.01 0.75
CA VAL A 38 -5.43 -1.36 0.87
C VAL A 38 -6.54 -2.34 1.27
N SER A 39 -7.60 -1.86 1.91
CA SER A 39 -8.69 -2.74 2.31
C SER A 39 -9.75 -2.87 1.22
N LYS A 40 -10.03 -1.80 0.47
CA LYS A 40 -11.08 -1.82 -0.55
C LYS A 40 -10.55 -1.91 -1.97
N GLY A 41 -9.30 -1.63 -2.17
CA GLY A 41 -8.65 -1.88 -3.45
C GLY A 41 -8.81 -0.82 -4.51
N LYS A 42 -9.29 0.35 -4.16
CA LYS A 42 -9.48 1.43 -5.15
C LYS A 42 -8.33 2.41 -5.07
N ILE A 43 -7.17 2.02 -5.56
CA ILE A 43 -5.96 2.82 -5.47
C ILE A 43 -5.77 3.59 -6.77
N PRO A 44 -5.63 4.92 -6.73
CA PRO A 44 -5.31 5.68 -7.94
C PRO A 44 -3.99 5.19 -8.54
N GLN A 45 -3.94 5.13 -9.88
CA GLN A 45 -2.77 4.58 -10.57
C GLN A 45 -1.49 5.32 -10.20
N GLY A 46 -1.54 6.65 -10.13
CA GLY A 46 -0.35 7.42 -9.77
C GLY A 46 0.16 7.10 -8.38
N LYS A 47 -0.75 6.87 -7.43
CA LYS A 47 -0.34 6.53 -6.07
C LYS A 47 0.19 5.11 -6.01
N LEU A 48 -0.37 4.21 -6.79
CA LEU A 48 0.13 2.85 -6.86
C LEU A 48 1.56 2.82 -7.41
N GLU A 49 1.83 3.61 -8.44
CA GLU A 49 3.17 3.71 -8.99
C GLU A 49 4.15 4.31 -7.98
N LEU A 50 3.69 5.29 -7.20
CA LEU A 50 4.52 5.87 -6.15
C LEU A 50 4.88 4.83 -5.10
N MET A 51 3.91 4.01 -4.69
CA MET A 51 4.18 2.92 -3.75
C MET A 51 5.24 1.97 -4.31
N ALA A 52 5.10 1.60 -5.57
CA ALA A 52 6.06 0.70 -6.21
C ALA A 52 7.45 1.28 -6.21
N ASN A 53 7.58 2.58 -6.48
CA ASN A 53 8.86 3.26 -6.44
C ASN A 53 9.46 3.26 -5.04
N ILE A 54 8.65 3.56 -4.03
CA ILE A 54 9.13 3.60 -2.65
C ILE A 54 9.63 2.22 -2.22
N PHE A 55 8.92 1.17 -2.62
CA PHE A 55 9.27 -0.19 -2.25
C PHE A 55 10.31 -0.82 -3.17
N GLY A 56 10.61 -0.20 -4.31
CA GLY A 56 11.53 -0.78 -5.27
C GLY A 56 11.00 -2.04 -5.92
N THR A 57 9.71 -2.09 -6.20
CA THR A 57 9.06 -3.26 -6.77
C THR A 57 8.12 -2.84 -7.90
N THR A 58 7.29 -3.77 -8.36
CA THR A 58 6.36 -3.51 -9.47
C THR A 58 4.94 -3.33 -8.94
N THR A 59 4.11 -2.63 -9.72
CA THR A 59 2.70 -2.50 -9.36
C THR A 59 2.00 -3.86 -9.41
N GLU A 60 2.43 -4.75 -10.29
CA GLU A 60 1.85 -6.09 -10.37
C GLU A 60 2.03 -6.85 -9.06
N TYR A 61 3.22 -6.77 -8.47
CA TYR A 61 3.46 -7.41 -7.19
C TYR A 61 2.55 -6.83 -6.11
N LEU A 62 2.40 -5.50 -6.10
CA LEU A 62 1.56 -4.86 -5.08
C LEU A 62 0.10 -5.24 -5.22
N LEU A 63 -0.35 -5.49 -6.42
CA LEU A 63 -1.75 -5.86 -6.67
C LEU A 63 -2.01 -7.35 -6.53
N ALA A 64 -0.99 -8.16 -6.35
CA ALA A 64 -1.17 -9.60 -6.19
C ALA A 64 -1.91 -9.87 -4.88
N LYS A 65 -2.90 -10.74 -4.94
CA LYS A 65 -3.74 -11.06 -3.80
C LYS A 65 -3.32 -12.34 -3.11
N THR A 66 -2.44 -13.09 -3.75
CA THR A 66 -1.93 -14.34 -3.21
C THR A 66 -0.45 -14.14 -2.86
N ILE A 67 -0.10 -14.64 -1.73
CA ILE A 67 1.28 -14.57 -1.25
C ILE A 67 1.94 -15.94 -1.41
#